data_46817da506a438c0b9a1849b6a0c5245
#
_entry.id   46817da506a438c0b9a1849b6a0c5245
#
_cell.length_a   1.000
_cell.length_b   1.000
_cell.length_c   1.000
_cell.angle_alpha   90.00
_cell.angle_beta   90.00
_cell.angle_gamma   90.00
#
_symmetry.space_group_name_H-M   'P 1'
#
loop_
_entity.id
_entity.type
_entity.pdbx_description
1 polymer ?
#
loop_
_entity_poly.entity_id
_entity_poly.type
_entity_poly.pdbx_seq_one_letter_code
_entity_poly.pdbx_strand_id
1 'polypeptide(L)'
;MLVAGSIGPTGTLMKPYGPLLPEDAKAAFAEQARALAEGGVDLLVIETFFALDEAMAAFEGARSASGLPIVVSFSFDRGVRSMMGVKPAEVIKKFKEMGASAVGANCGTTLENMERIVQEYVATEPGFPVWAKPNAGLPRMEGTTAVYDVTPEQMGESALRNIANGARIVGGCCGSSPEHVAGIAKAVKSRK
;
A
#
# COMPACT_ATOMS: atom_id res chain seq x y z
N MET A 1 -0.97 6.85 -19.28
CA MET A 1 -1.04 5.86 -18.19
C MET A 1 0.30 5.90 -17.48
N LEU A 2 0.32 5.91 -16.14
CA LEU A 2 1.55 5.88 -15.35
C LEU A 2 1.87 4.44 -14.96
N VAL A 3 3.16 4.10 -14.91
CA VAL A 3 3.68 2.80 -14.48
C VAL A 3 4.30 2.97 -13.10
N ALA A 4 3.84 2.17 -12.14
CA ALA A 4 4.37 2.15 -10.77
C ALA A 4 5.30 0.94 -10.58
N GLY A 5 6.53 1.18 -10.16
CA GLY A 5 7.48 0.13 -9.79
C GLY A 5 7.20 -0.35 -8.37
N SER A 6 6.83 -1.61 -8.21
CA SER A 6 6.50 -2.20 -6.90
C SER A 6 7.75 -2.72 -6.19
N ILE A 7 7.87 -2.38 -4.91
CA ILE A 7 8.92 -2.81 -3.99
C ILE A 7 8.24 -3.40 -2.75
N GLY A 8 8.35 -4.71 -2.55
CA GLY A 8 7.81 -5.42 -1.40
C GLY A 8 8.85 -5.63 -0.29
N PRO A 9 8.43 -6.10 0.90
CA PRO A 9 9.34 -6.41 2.00
C PRO A 9 10.28 -7.57 1.67
N THR A 10 11.42 -7.64 2.37
CA THR A 10 12.43 -8.70 2.17
C THR A 10 11.95 -10.07 2.62
N GLY A 11 10.92 -10.15 3.44
CA GLY A 11 10.47 -11.39 4.09
C GLY A 11 11.33 -11.80 5.29
N THR A 12 12.33 -10.99 5.65
CA THR A 12 13.23 -11.24 6.78
C THR A 12 13.13 -10.09 7.78
N LEU A 13 12.90 -10.40 9.06
CA LEU A 13 12.85 -9.38 10.09
C LEU A 13 14.22 -8.73 10.29
N MET A 14 14.21 -7.43 10.49
CA MET A 14 15.40 -6.65 10.84
C MET A 14 15.79 -6.84 12.30
N LYS A 15 17.07 -6.60 12.63
CA LYS A 15 17.51 -6.56 14.02
C LYS A 15 16.70 -5.53 14.83
N PRO A 16 16.38 -5.80 16.10
CA PRO A 16 16.82 -6.96 16.90
C PRO A 16 15.95 -8.22 16.74
N TYR A 17 14.86 -8.16 15.96
CA TYR A 17 13.87 -9.26 15.86
C TYR A 17 14.25 -10.36 14.85
N GLY A 18 15.20 -10.09 13.96
CA GLY A 18 15.71 -11.01 12.96
C GLY A 18 17.17 -10.74 12.61
N PRO A 19 17.73 -11.45 11.62
CA PRO A 19 19.14 -11.34 11.26
C PRO A 19 19.48 -10.15 10.35
N LEU A 20 18.50 -9.54 9.67
CA LEU A 20 18.73 -8.51 8.65
C LEU A 20 19.27 -7.21 9.26
N LEU A 21 20.38 -6.74 8.74
CA LEU A 21 20.94 -5.45 9.15
C LEU A 21 20.27 -4.29 8.40
N PRO A 22 20.07 -3.13 9.02
CA PRO A 22 19.45 -1.97 8.36
C PRO A 22 20.20 -1.54 7.09
N GLU A 23 21.52 -1.55 7.13
CA GLU A 23 22.38 -1.20 6.00
C GLU A 23 22.24 -2.17 4.83
N ASP A 24 22.10 -3.49 5.08
CA ASP A 24 21.90 -4.50 4.04
C ASP A 24 20.51 -4.37 3.42
N ALA A 25 19.48 -4.15 4.23
CA ALA A 25 18.13 -3.87 3.76
C ALA A 25 18.11 -2.63 2.84
N LYS A 26 18.68 -1.53 3.29
CA LYS A 26 18.78 -0.28 2.52
C LYS A 26 19.51 -0.47 1.20
N ALA A 27 20.61 -1.21 1.19
CA ALA A 27 21.38 -1.50 -0.02
C ALA A 27 20.57 -2.32 -1.04
N ALA A 28 19.89 -3.36 -0.59
CA ALA A 28 19.03 -4.20 -1.44
C ALA A 28 17.87 -3.40 -2.04
N PHE A 29 17.19 -2.58 -1.25
CA PHE A 29 16.11 -1.71 -1.74
C PHE A 29 16.62 -0.62 -2.70
N ALA A 30 17.83 -0.10 -2.50
CA ALA A 30 18.44 0.86 -3.42
C ALA A 30 18.76 0.22 -4.77
N GLU A 31 19.25 -1.02 -4.78
CA GLU A 31 19.50 -1.78 -6.01
C GLU A 31 18.20 -2.00 -6.80
N GLN A 32 17.13 -2.49 -6.14
CA GLN A 32 15.84 -2.70 -6.78
C GLN A 32 15.24 -1.40 -7.32
N ALA A 33 15.28 -0.33 -6.52
CA ALA A 33 14.74 0.98 -6.93
C ALA A 33 15.46 1.56 -8.14
N ARG A 34 16.78 1.38 -8.21
CA ARG A 34 17.59 1.79 -9.37
C ARG A 34 17.17 1.04 -10.63
N ALA A 35 17.07 -0.28 -10.55
CA ALA A 35 16.68 -1.12 -11.69
C ALA A 35 15.27 -0.76 -12.20
N LEU A 36 14.32 -0.51 -11.29
CA LEU A 36 12.98 -0.06 -11.65
C LEU A 36 12.98 1.30 -12.35
N ALA A 37 13.75 2.27 -11.81
CA ALA A 37 13.88 3.59 -12.41
C ALA A 37 14.55 3.54 -13.81
N GLU A 38 15.60 2.76 -13.97
CA GLU A 38 16.26 2.51 -15.27
C GLU A 38 15.32 1.80 -16.25
N GLY A 39 14.39 0.96 -15.74
CA GLY A 39 13.31 0.33 -16.50
C GLY A 39 12.22 1.30 -16.97
N GLY A 40 12.25 2.57 -16.52
CA GLY A 40 11.37 3.63 -17.01
C GLY A 40 10.02 3.71 -16.31
N VAL A 41 9.93 3.31 -15.03
CA VAL A 41 8.71 3.54 -14.23
C VAL A 41 8.54 5.01 -13.91
N ASP A 42 7.30 5.45 -13.72
CA ASP A 42 6.97 6.86 -13.43
C ASP A 42 7.03 7.18 -11.91
N LEU A 43 6.86 6.18 -11.06
CA LEU A 43 6.90 6.29 -9.60
C LEU A 43 7.28 4.94 -8.97
N LEU A 44 7.72 4.99 -7.71
CA LEU A 44 7.98 3.79 -6.90
C LEU A 44 6.88 3.62 -5.84
N VAL A 45 6.46 2.39 -5.61
CA VAL A 45 5.50 2.03 -4.56
C VAL A 45 6.14 1.01 -3.64
N ILE A 46 6.45 1.44 -2.42
CA ILE A 46 6.91 0.58 -1.32
C ILE A 46 5.65 0.03 -0.67
N GLU A 47 5.27 -1.22 -0.99
CA GLU A 47 3.95 -1.76 -0.63
C GLU A 47 4.00 -3.09 0.11
N THR A 48 2.95 -3.35 0.89
CA THR A 48 2.75 -4.58 1.68
C THR A 48 3.70 -4.68 2.88
N PHE A 49 4.23 -3.57 3.33
CA PHE A 49 5.05 -3.51 4.54
C PHE A 49 4.18 -3.57 5.79
N PHE A 50 4.71 -4.15 6.86
CA PHE A 50 4.05 -4.27 8.17
C PHE A 50 4.96 -3.83 9.33
N ALA A 51 6.26 -3.63 9.08
CA ALA A 51 7.26 -3.14 10.03
C ALA A 51 7.73 -1.74 9.63
N LEU A 52 7.77 -0.82 10.58
CA LEU A 52 8.09 0.58 10.30
C LEU A 52 9.57 0.77 9.93
N ASP A 53 10.45 0.07 10.63
CA ASP A 53 11.89 0.11 10.42
C ASP A 53 12.30 -0.38 9.03
N GLU A 54 11.74 -1.50 8.57
CA GLU A 54 12.00 -2.03 7.24
C GLU A 54 11.48 -1.08 6.15
N ALA A 55 10.27 -0.55 6.32
CA ALA A 55 9.71 0.41 5.38
C ALA A 55 10.53 1.72 5.31
N MET A 56 11.12 2.16 6.43
CA MET A 56 12.04 3.30 6.46
C MET A 56 13.33 2.98 5.69
N ALA A 57 13.93 1.82 5.89
CA ALA A 57 15.10 1.38 5.14
C ALA A 57 14.82 1.30 3.63
N ALA A 58 13.63 0.78 3.25
CA ALA A 58 13.18 0.74 1.86
C ALA A 58 13.04 2.15 1.27
N PHE A 59 12.41 3.06 2.01
CA PHE A 59 12.24 4.46 1.58
C PHE A 59 13.60 5.16 1.39
N GLU A 60 14.50 5.06 2.37
CA GLU A 60 15.83 5.65 2.28
C GLU A 60 16.65 5.05 1.13
N GLY A 61 16.60 3.74 0.94
CA GLY A 61 17.24 3.05 -0.17
C GLY A 61 16.72 3.56 -1.52
N ALA A 62 15.41 3.55 -1.70
CA ALA A 62 14.75 4.03 -2.92
C ALA A 62 15.06 5.51 -3.22
N ARG A 63 15.01 6.36 -2.20
CA ARG A 63 15.32 7.79 -2.33
C ARG A 63 16.78 8.06 -2.68
N SER A 64 17.72 7.25 -2.17
CA SER A 64 19.15 7.36 -2.50
C SER A 64 19.47 6.95 -3.95
N ALA A 65 18.64 6.08 -4.53
CA ALA A 65 18.85 5.52 -5.86
C ALA A 65 18.07 6.23 -6.98
N SER A 66 16.99 6.96 -6.64
CA SER A 66 16.10 7.58 -7.62
C SER A 66 15.44 8.86 -7.09
N GLY A 67 15.23 9.83 -8.00
CA GLY A 67 14.45 11.04 -7.74
C GLY A 67 12.94 10.89 -7.98
N LEU A 68 12.45 9.70 -8.32
CA LEU A 68 11.04 9.46 -8.61
C LEU A 68 10.13 9.68 -7.39
N PRO A 69 8.86 10.02 -7.60
CA PRO A 69 7.87 10.03 -6.52
C PRO A 69 7.79 8.66 -5.85
N ILE A 70 7.71 8.66 -4.51
CA ILE A 70 7.59 7.41 -3.72
C ILE A 70 6.28 7.42 -2.96
N VAL A 71 5.50 6.35 -3.13
CA VAL A 71 4.32 6.03 -2.32
C VAL A 71 4.70 4.95 -1.32
N VAL A 72 4.24 5.07 -0.07
CA VAL A 72 4.45 4.04 0.95
C VAL A 72 3.10 3.47 1.39
N SER A 73 2.95 2.16 1.29
CA SER A 73 1.70 1.45 1.54
C SER A 73 1.91 0.29 2.52
N PHE A 74 1.13 0.29 3.60
CA PHE A 74 1.20 -0.73 4.64
C PHE A 74 0.09 -1.77 4.51
N SER A 75 0.36 -3.00 4.95
CA SER A 75 -0.66 -4.01 5.20
C SER A 75 -1.07 -4.00 6.68
N PHE A 76 -2.39 -3.89 6.94
CA PHE A 76 -2.98 -3.87 8.27
C PHE A 76 -3.82 -5.12 8.49
N ASP A 77 -3.15 -6.19 8.93
CA ASP A 77 -3.73 -7.55 8.99
C ASP A 77 -4.48 -7.82 10.31
N ARG A 78 -4.35 -6.91 11.28
CA ARG A 78 -5.06 -6.98 12.57
C ARG A 78 -6.07 -5.84 12.71
N GLY A 79 -7.09 -5.86 11.87
CA GLY A 79 -8.09 -4.80 11.78
C GLY A 79 -7.47 -3.52 11.20
N VAL A 80 -7.19 -2.53 12.04
CA VAL A 80 -6.53 -1.27 11.69
C VAL A 80 -5.09 -1.18 12.22
N ARG A 81 -4.43 -2.32 12.42
CA ARG A 81 -3.01 -2.40 12.82
C ARG A 81 -2.27 -3.40 11.96
N SER A 82 -0.99 -3.15 11.73
CA SER A 82 -0.12 -4.13 11.07
C SER A 82 0.17 -5.32 11.99
N MET A 83 0.79 -6.37 11.47
CA MET A 83 1.25 -7.51 12.27
C MET A 83 2.18 -7.10 13.40
N MET A 84 3.01 -6.06 13.20
CA MET A 84 3.91 -5.49 14.20
C MET A 84 3.23 -4.42 15.09
N GLY A 85 1.91 -4.24 14.98
CA GLY A 85 1.14 -3.33 15.81
C GLY A 85 1.16 -1.86 15.36
N VAL A 86 1.82 -1.54 14.25
CA VAL A 86 1.92 -0.17 13.71
C VAL A 86 0.53 0.34 13.33
N LYS A 87 0.27 1.62 13.67
CA LYS A 87 -0.99 2.31 13.34
C LYS A 87 -0.87 3.15 12.08
N PRO A 88 -1.97 3.40 11.35
CA PRO A 88 -1.99 4.34 10.23
C PRO A 88 -1.43 5.72 10.59
N ALA A 89 -1.80 6.25 11.77
CA ALA A 89 -1.30 7.54 12.25
C ALA A 89 0.24 7.62 12.37
N GLU A 90 0.88 6.51 12.73
CA GLU A 90 2.35 6.45 12.83
C GLU A 90 2.99 6.44 11.43
N VAL A 91 2.41 5.67 10.50
CA VAL A 91 2.88 5.58 9.12
C VAL A 91 2.81 6.94 8.43
N ILE A 92 1.65 7.61 8.45
CA ILE A 92 1.48 8.87 7.72
C ILE A 92 2.39 9.97 8.25
N LYS A 93 2.52 10.11 9.58
CA LYS A 93 3.42 11.09 10.18
C LYS A 93 4.86 10.85 9.76
N LYS A 94 5.33 9.60 9.91
CA LYS A 94 6.70 9.24 9.60
C LYS A 94 7.04 9.47 8.13
N PHE A 95 6.24 8.95 7.21
CA PHE A 95 6.59 9.03 5.79
C PHE A 95 6.30 10.39 5.16
N LYS A 96 5.36 11.17 5.69
CA LYS A 96 5.22 12.59 5.34
C LYS A 96 6.47 13.38 5.73
N GLU A 97 6.99 13.16 6.96
CA GLU A 97 8.25 13.77 7.44
C GLU A 97 9.45 13.39 6.55
N MET A 98 9.51 12.13 6.10
CA MET A 98 10.56 11.63 5.21
C MET A 98 10.40 12.10 3.75
N GLY A 99 9.31 12.77 3.39
CA GLY A 99 9.07 13.32 2.05
C GLY A 99 8.46 12.33 1.06
N ALA A 100 7.64 11.38 1.52
CA ALA A 100 6.82 10.55 0.64
C ALA A 100 5.81 11.41 -0.13
N SER A 101 5.49 11.00 -1.34
CA SER A 101 4.50 11.68 -2.19
C SER A 101 3.07 11.33 -1.83
N ALA A 102 2.86 10.15 -1.27
CA ALA A 102 1.59 9.67 -0.73
C ALA A 102 1.87 8.53 0.26
N VAL A 103 0.89 8.26 1.13
CA VAL A 103 0.88 7.05 1.94
C VAL A 103 -0.42 6.28 1.71
N GLY A 104 -0.45 5.01 2.13
CA GLY A 104 -1.69 4.25 1.99
C GLY A 104 -1.66 2.89 2.64
N ALA A 105 -2.67 2.13 2.26
CA ALA A 105 -2.83 0.74 2.65
C ALA A 105 -3.17 -0.11 1.44
N ASN A 106 -2.64 -1.33 1.44
CA ASN A 106 -2.99 -2.36 0.48
C ASN A 106 -3.14 -3.71 1.18
N CYS A 107 -3.74 -4.67 0.51
CA CYS A 107 -4.10 -5.95 1.12
C CYS A 107 -5.00 -5.75 2.36
N GLY A 108 -4.56 -6.24 3.51
CA GLY A 108 -5.30 -6.12 4.75
C GLY A 108 -6.44 -7.14 4.85
N THR A 109 -7.45 -6.82 5.67
CA THR A 109 -8.50 -7.77 6.04
C THR A 109 -9.79 -7.58 5.24
N THR A 110 -10.57 -6.55 5.54
CA THR A 110 -11.89 -6.33 4.92
C THR A 110 -11.99 -4.95 4.28
N LEU A 111 -12.98 -4.74 3.42
CA LEU A 111 -13.26 -3.44 2.82
C LEU A 111 -13.56 -2.38 3.88
N GLU A 112 -14.30 -2.74 4.93
CA GLU A 112 -14.65 -1.84 6.04
C GLU A 112 -13.42 -1.43 6.86
N ASN A 113 -12.47 -2.35 7.07
CA ASN A 113 -11.21 -2.01 7.75
C ASN A 113 -10.38 -1.05 6.91
N MET A 114 -10.34 -1.22 5.57
CA MET A 114 -9.68 -0.27 4.68
C MET A 114 -10.29 1.14 4.81
N GLU A 115 -11.61 1.26 4.86
CA GLU A 115 -12.30 2.54 5.06
C GLU A 115 -11.89 3.20 6.38
N ARG A 116 -11.82 2.43 7.48
CA ARG A 116 -11.37 2.92 8.80
C ARG A 116 -9.90 3.36 8.79
N ILE A 117 -9.04 2.64 8.07
CA ILE A 117 -7.62 3.00 7.89
C ILE A 117 -7.51 4.33 7.13
N VAL A 118 -8.26 4.51 6.04
CA VAL A 118 -8.29 5.77 5.28
C VAL A 118 -8.76 6.92 6.16
N GLN A 119 -9.82 6.72 6.96
CA GLN A 119 -10.32 7.74 7.91
C GLN A 119 -9.24 8.14 8.92
N GLU A 120 -8.48 7.18 9.48
CA GLU A 120 -7.41 7.46 10.43
C GLU A 120 -6.25 8.22 9.77
N TYR A 121 -5.86 7.86 8.54
CA TYR A 121 -4.85 8.60 7.78
C TYR A 121 -5.28 10.06 7.56
N VAL A 122 -6.48 10.27 7.02
CA VAL A 122 -7.00 11.61 6.70
C VAL A 122 -7.22 12.46 7.95
N ALA A 123 -7.70 11.87 9.04
CA ALA A 123 -7.85 12.57 10.33
C ALA A 123 -6.50 12.97 10.93
N THR A 124 -5.44 12.17 10.71
CA THR A 124 -4.10 12.44 11.26
C THR A 124 -3.38 13.54 10.48
N GLU A 125 -3.44 13.51 9.14
CA GLU A 125 -2.78 14.48 8.27
C GLU A 125 -3.74 14.93 7.14
N PRO A 126 -4.63 15.86 7.43
CA PRO A 126 -5.60 16.35 6.46
C PRO A 126 -4.91 16.94 5.20
N GLY A 127 -5.38 16.52 4.03
CA GLY A 127 -4.86 16.99 2.74
C GLY A 127 -3.66 16.25 2.20
N PHE A 128 -2.99 15.39 3.00
CA PHE A 128 -1.93 14.53 2.47
C PHE A 128 -2.53 13.42 1.60
N PRO A 129 -1.95 13.09 0.43
CA PRO A 129 -2.53 12.09 -0.47
C PRO A 129 -2.56 10.69 0.15
N VAL A 130 -3.72 10.06 0.13
CA VAL A 130 -3.93 8.70 0.66
C VAL A 130 -4.28 7.73 -0.47
N TRP A 131 -3.63 6.58 -0.45
CA TRP A 131 -3.76 5.46 -1.38
C TRP A 131 -4.52 4.30 -0.70
N ALA A 132 -5.57 3.76 -1.33
CA ALA A 132 -6.36 2.64 -0.83
C ALA A 132 -6.50 1.53 -1.87
N LYS A 133 -5.90 0.37 -1.62
CA LYS A 133 -5.92 -0.82 -2.49
C LYS A 133 -6.29 -2.08 -1.70
N PRO A 134 -7.56 -2.27 -1.30
CA PRO A 134 -8.00 -3.47 -0.60
C PRO A 134 -7.91 -4.72 -1.48
N ASN A 135 -7.89 -5.89 -0.83
CA ASN A 135 -8.16 -7.17 -1.48
C ASN A 135 -9.63 -7.25 -1.93
N ALA A 136 -9.92 -8.14 -2.87
CA ALA A 136 -11.30 -8.50 -3.23
C ALA A 136 -11.95 -9.40 -2.14
N GLY A 137 -11.81 -9.00 -0.87
CA GLY A 137 -12.22 -9.75 0.31
C GLY A 137 -11.10 -10.57 0.93
N LEU A 138 -11.46 -11.39 1.93
CA LEU A 138 -10.53 -12.34 2.54
C LEU A 138 -10.42 -13.60 1.67
N PRO A 139 -9.21 -14.16 1.52
CA PRO A 139 -9.04 -15.40 0.77
C PRO A 139 -9.71 -16.57 1.49
N ARG A 140 -10.50 -17.33 0.77
CA ARG A 140 -11.03 -18.63 1.17
C ARG A 140 -10.32 -19.72 0.37
N MET A 141 -9.85 -20.77 1.02
CA MET A 141 -9.17 -21.87 0.33
C MET A 141 -10.17 -22.88 -0.23
N GLU A 142 -10.10 -23.14 -1.52
CA GLU A 142 -10.76 -24.27 -2.20
C GLU A 142 -9.67 -25.21 -2.72
N GLY A 143 -9.39 -26.26 -1.95
CA GLY A 143 -8.23 -27.11 -2.19
C GLY A 143 -6.93 -26.30 -2.03
N THR A 144 -6.15 -26.16 -3.10
CA THR A 144 -4.89 -25.39 -3.14
C THR A 144 -5.07 -23.96 -3.70
N THR A 145 -6.31 -23.58 -4.09
CA THR A 145 -6.59 -22.30 -4.73
C THR A 145 -7.22 -21.31 -3.75
N ALA A 146 -6.68 -20.10 -3.70
CA ALA A 146 -7.31 -19.01 -2.97
C ALA A 146 -8.44 -18.39 -3.80
N VAL A 147 -9.66 -18.34 -3.26
CA VAL A 147 -10.84 -17.76 -3.87
C VAL A 147 -11.25 -16.51 -3.08
N TYR A 148 -11.71 -15.51 -3.80
CA TYR A 148 -12.12 -14.22 -3.25
C TYR A 148 -13.57 -13.95 -3.65
N ASP A 149 -14.41 -13.54 -2.68
CA ASP A 149 -15.87 -13.50 -2.86
C ASP A 149 -16.44 -12.09 -3.08
N VAL A 150 -15.60 -11.04 -3.00
CA VAL A 150 -16.05 -9.66 -3.26
C VAL A 150 -16.21 -9.46 -4.77
N THR A 151 -17.37 -8.92 -5.19
CA THR A 151 -17.67 -8.70 -6.61
C THR A 151 -17.07 -7.37 -7.14
N PRO A 152 -16.96 -7.21 -8.48
CA PRO A 152 -16.58 -5.96 -9.11
C PRO A 152 -17.42 -4.75 -8.67
N GLU A 153 -18.74 -4.93 -8.49
CA GLU A 153 -19.65 -3.90 -8.02
C GLU A 153 -19.34 -3.48 -6.59
N GLN A 154 -19.14 -4.44 -5.70
CA GLN A 154 -18.77 -4.18 -4.30
C GLN A 154 -17.43 -3.45 -4.18
N MET A 155 -16.45 -3.81 -5.03
CA MET A 155 -15.17 -3.08 -5.11
C MET A 155 -15.36 -1.64 -5.59
N GLY A 156 -16.24 -1.41 -6.56
CA GLY A 156 -16.61 -0.08 -7.03
C GLY A 156 -17.25 0.77 -5.93
N GLU A 157 -18.19 0.20 -5.18
CA GLU A 157 -18.83 0.87 -4.03
C GLU A 157 -17.82 1.19 -2.91
N SER A 158 -16.95 0.25 -2.57
CA SER A 158 -15.88 0.48 -1.58
C SER A 158 -14.93 1.59 -2.04
N ALA A 159 -14.57 1.64 -3.32
CA ALA A 159 -13.75 2.72 -3.87
C ALA A 159 -14.43 4.09 -3.66
N LEU A 160 -15.74 4.21 -3.88
CA LEU A 160 -16.48 5.45 -3.64
C LEU A 160 -16.49 5.83 -2.16
N ARG A 161 -16.67 4.87 -1.24
CA ARG A 161 -16.61 5.12 0.21
C ARG A 161 -15.20 5.55 0.64
N ASN A 162 -14.16 4.92 0.12
CA ASN A 162 -12.78 5.35 0.39
C ASN A 162 -12.50 6.77 -0.10
N ILE A 163 -13.01 7.13 -1.29
CA ILE A 163 -12.89 8.51 -1.80
C ILE A 163 -13.67 9.49 -0.93
N ALA A 164 -14.88 9.14 -0.50
CA ALA A 164 -15.67 9.97 0.41
C ALA A 164 -14.97 10.19 1.76
N ASN A 165 -14.21 9.20 2.22
CA ASN A 165 -13.34 9.28 3.41
C ASN A 165 -12.03 10.05 3.17
N GLY A 166 -11.75 10.50 1.93
CA GLY A 166 -10.62 11.35 1.59
C GLY A 166 -9.46 10.67 0.85
N ALA A 167 -9.58 9.40 0.46
CA ALA A 167 -8.59 8.75 -0.40
C ALA A 167 -8.51 9.47 -1.77
N ARG A 168 -7.30 9.65 -2.28
CA ARG A 168 -7.03 10.27 -3.59
C ARG A 168 -6.75 9.24 -4.68
N ILE A 169 -6.28 8.07 -4.30
CA ILE A 169 -5.95 6.99 -5.21
C ILE A 169 -6.65 5.73 -4.70
N VAL A 170 -7.41 5.06 -5.56
CA VAL A 170 -8.12 3.83 -5.23
C VAL A 170 -7.83 2.76 -6.28
N GLY A 171 -7.80 1.51 -5.83
CA GLY A 171 -7.52 0.36 -6.70
C GLY A 171 -7.87 -0.95 -6.01
N GLY A 172 -7.36 -2.05 -6.55
CA GLY A 172 -7.46 -3.37 -5.97
C GLY A 172 -6.10 -4.01 -5.72
N CYS A 173 -6.04 -4.99 -4.82
CA CYS A 173 -4.88 -5.82 -4.51
C CYS A 173 -5.22 -7.29 -4.76
N CYS A 174 -4.86 -8.21 -3.85
CA CYS A 174 -5.07 -9.65 -4.04
C CYS A 174 -6.52 -10.00 -4.36
N GLY A 175 -6.71 -10.95 -5.27
CA GLY A 175 -8.03 -11.41 -5.73
C GLY A 175 -8.73 -10.47 -6.72
N SER A 176 -8.20 -9.27 -6.96
CA SER A 176 -8.80 -8.35 -7.94
C SER A 176 -8.47 -8.79 -9.37
N SER A 177 -9.51 -9.02 -10.18
CA SER A 177 -9.42 -9.30 -11.61
C SER A 177 -9.56 -8.00 -12.44
N PRO A 178 -9.35 -8.06 -13.76
CA PRO A 178 -9.63 -6.92 -14.65
C PRO A 178 -11.04 -6.36 -14.51
N GLU A 179 -12.05 -7.21 -14.25
CA GLU A 179 -13.43 -6.82 -14.03
C GLU A 179 -13.59 -5.98 -12.76
N HIS A 180 -12.88 -6.32 -11.68
CA HIS A 180 -12.85 -5.51 -10.45
C HIS A 180 -12.29 -4.12 -10.73
N VAL A 181 -11.19 -4.04 -11.47
CA VAL A 181 -10.59 -2.75 -11.86
C VAL A 181 -11.54 -1.94 -12.73
N ALA A 182 -12.26 -2.61 -13.67
CA ALA A 182 -13.26 -1.97 -14.50
C ALA A 182 -14.46 -1.47 -13.67
N GLY A 183 -14.91 -2.24 -12.67
CA GLY A 183 -15.94 -1.85 -11.71
C GLY A 183 -15.56 -0.59 -10.92
N ILE A 184 -14.35 -0.55 -10.37
CA ILE A 184 -13.80 0.62 -9.69
C ILE A 184 -13.76 1.82 -10.64
N ALA A 185 -13.21 1.65 -11.84
CA ALA A 185 -13.08 2.74 -12.82
C ALA A 185 -14.46 3.28 -13.25
N LYS A 186 -15.45 2.42 -13.46
CA LYS A 186 -16.82 2.79 -13.78
C LYS A 186 -17.44 3.61 -12.65
N ALA A 187 -17.35 3.13 -11.41
CA ALA A 187 -17.87 3.82 -10.24
C ALA A 187 -17.26 5.22 -10.08
N VAL A 188 -15.93 5.33 -10.17
CA VAL A 188 -15.22 6.61 -10.04
C VAL A 188 -15.59 7.60 -11.15
N LYS A 189 -15.70 7.14 -12.41
CA LYS A 189 -16.07 8.00 -13.56
C LYS A 189 -17.53 8.46 -13.52
N SER A 190 -18.45 7.68 -12.94
CA SER A 190 -19.87 8.05 -12.80
C SER A 190 -20.15 9.03 -11.65
N ARG A 191 -19.13 9.34 -10.84
CA ARG A 191 -19.23 10.30 -9.74
C ARG A 191 -19.41 11.73 -10.32
N LYS A 192 -20.57 12.32 -10.01
CA LYS A 192 -20.90 13.71 -10.33
C LYS A 192 -20.34 14.67 -9.27
#